data_f86fff1d34f085dddd981fd1403352f9
#
_entry.id   f86fff1d34f085dddd981fd1403352f9
#
_cell.length_a   1.000
_cell.length_b   1.000
_cell.length_c   1.000
_cell.angle_alpha   90.00
_cell.angle_beta   90.00
_cell.angle_gamma   90.00
#
_symmetry.space_group_name_H-M   'P 1'
#
loop_
_entity.id
_entity.type
_entity.pdbx_description
1 polymer ?
#
loop_
_entity_poly.entity_id
_entity_poly.type
_entity_poly.pdbx_seq_one_letter_code
_entity_poly.pdbx_strand_id
1 'polypeptide(L)'
;MYKRVLLKLSGEVLSGEGGRGFDEASVDYLLEEILPVIRTGTQLAIVIGAGNIVRGRELRNLRNSRADELGMLGTVMNAVYLKEVLSAAGVKAVAVSSIVKLPSLDDHKYDHIEKSLKSGEVVVFGGGTYLPFFTTDTAAAVRAVEIGSDVIIKGTKVDGVYDKDPKKNDDAAK
;
A
#
# COMPACT_ATOMS: atom_id res chain seq x y z
N MET A 1 -7.76 -17.18 13.46
CA MET A 1 -6.74 -16.63 12.53
C MET A 1 -7.49 -16.07 11.34
N TYR A 2 -7.18 -14.85 10.90
CA TYR A 2 -7.81 -14.24 9.72
C TYR A 2 -7.36 -14.97 8.46
N LYS A 3 -8.28 -15.20 7.54
CA LYS A 3 -8.02 -15.91 6.28
C LYS A 3 -7.53 -14.93 5.20
N ARG A 4 -8.16 -13.75 5.12
CA ARG A 4 -7.85 -12.72 4.14
C ARG A 4 -7.59 -11.39 4.83
N VAL A 5 -6.43 -10.83 4.60
CA VAL A 5 -5.95 -9.61 5.25
C VAL A 5 -5.64 -8.56 4.20
N LEU A 6 -6.08 -7.34 4.43
CA LEU A 6 -5.61 -6.18 3.70
C LEU A 6 -4.63 -5.40 4.58
N LEU A 7 -3.38 -5.29 4.13
CA LEU A 7 -2.34 -4.50 4.77
C LEU A 7 -2.23 -3.12 4.09
N LYS A 8 -2.47 -2.06 4.84
CA LYS A 8 -2.26 -0.69 4.36
C LYS A 8 -0.92 -0.17 4.84
N LEU A 9 -0.09 0.26 3.90
CA LEU A 9 1.23 0.81 4.16
C LEU A 9 1.35 2.27 3.69
N SER A 10 2.15 3.06 4.40
CA SER A 10 2.65 4.32 3.87
C SER A 10 3.77 4.05 2.87
N GLY A 11 3.85 4.80 1.76
CA GLY A 11 5.01 4.71 0.86
C GLY A 11 6.36 4.99 1.56
N GLU A 12 6.33 5.72 2.66
CA GLU A 12 7.52 6.02 3.45
C GLU A 12 8.20 4.78 4.07
N VAL A 13 7.51 3.64 4.16
CA VAL A 13 8.12 2.37 4.60
C VAL A 13 9.18 1.85 3.62
N LEU A 14 9.15 2.33 2.38
CA LEU A 14 10.09 1.94 1.33
C LEU A 14 11.33 2.85 1.23
N SER A 15 11.41 3.93 1.99
CA SER A 15 12.38 5.01 1.74
C SER A 15 13.36 5.31 2.89
N GLY A 16 13.33 4.54 3.95
CA GLY A 16 14.22 4.73 5.09
C GLY A 16 14.14 6.13 5.71
N GLU A 17 15.21 6.55 6.37
CA GLU A 17 15.31 7.87 7.02
C GLU A 17 15.29 9.03 6.02
N GLY A 18 15.78 8.81 4.80
CA GLY A 18 15.77 9.83 3.73
C GLY A 18 14.38 10.26 3.28
N GLY A 19 13.36 9.44 3.53
CA GLY A 19 11.94 9.74 3.28
C GLY A 19 11.58 9.89 1.79
N ARG A 20 12.49 9.54 0.88
CA ARG A 20 12.34 9.65 -0.58
C ARG A 20 12.91 8.42 -1.30
N GLY A 21 12.30 8.07 -2.43
CA GLY A 21 12.74 6.95 -3.28
C GLY A 21 12.57 5.59 -2.62
N PHE A 22 13.53 4.70 -2.86
CA PHE A 22 13.57 3.34 -2.34
C PHE A 22 14.90 3.11 -1.61
N ASP A 23 14.82 2.50 -0.45
CA ASP A 23 15.94 2.15 0.41
C ASP A 23 15.94 0.63 0.65
N GLU A 24 17.02 -0.04 0.25
CA GLU A 24 17.10 -1.50 0.28
C GLU A 24 16.91 -2.06 1.70
N ALA A 25 17.56 -1.46 2.71
CA ALA A 25 17.45 -1.94 4.08
C ALA A 25 16.02 -1.84 4.64
N SER A 26 15.30 -0.78 4.29
CA SER A 26 13.89 -0.61 4.67
C SER A 26 12.97 -1.61 3.97
N VAL A 27 13.28 -1.93 2.74
CA VAL A 27 12.54 -2.94 1.95
C VAL A 27 12.80 -4.34 2.50
N ASP A 28 14.04 -4.67 2.80
CA ASP A 28 14.42 -5.95 3.42
C ASP A 28 13.73 -6.14 4.76
N TYR A 29 13.72 -5.12 5.62
CA TYR A 29 12.98 -5.15 6.88
C TYR A 29 11.47 -5.39 6.65
N LEU A 30 10.85 -4.71 5.67
CA LEU A 30 9.46 -4.95 5.33
C LEU A 30 9.22 -6.41 4.90
N LEU A 31 10.13 -6.98 4.10
CA LEU A 31 10.04 -8.38 3.69
C LEU A 31 10.14 -9.33 4.87
N GLU A 32 11.07 -9.10 5.80
CA GLU A 32 11.23 -9.91 7.02
C GLU A 32 9.93 -9.96 7.83
N GLU A 33 9.18 -8.85 7.90
CA GLU A 33 7.92 -8.76 8.63
C GLU A 33 6.75 -9.46 7.92
N ILE A 34 6.67 -9.38 6.58
CA ILE A 34 5.50 -9.89 5.85
C ILE A 34 5.65 -11.34 5.37
N LEU A 35 6.87 -11.80 5.06
CA LEU A 35 7.11 -13.16 4.57
C LEU A 35 6.61 -14.27 5.53
N PRO A 36 6.80 -14.16 6.85
CA PRO A 36 6.24 -15.15 7.77
C PRO A 36 4.71 -15.25 7.68
N VAL A 37 4.02 -14.12 7.53
CA VAL A 37 2.56 -14.09 7.39
C VAL A 37 2.11 -14.77 6.11
N ILE A 38 2.77 -14.50 4.98
CA ILE A 38 2.48 -15.13 3.68
C ILE A 38 2.64 -16.66 3.79
N ARG A 39 3.69 -17.13 4.45
CA ARG A 39 3.98 -18.56 4.65
C ARG A 39 2.93 -19.30 5.47
N THR A 40 2.10 -18.61 6.25
CA THR A 40 0.95 -19.24 6.95
C THR A 40 -0.21 -19.60 6.04
N GLY A 41 -0.17 -19.22 4.75
CA GLY A 41 -1.26 -19.37 3.81
C GLY A 41 -2.33 -18.27 3.91
N THR A 42 -2.06 -17.18 4.64
CA THR A 42 -2.93 -16.02 4.68
C THR A 42 -3.00 -15.35 3.30
N GLN A 43 -4.21 -15.12 2.80
CA GLN A 43 -4.43 -14.36 1.57
C GLN A 43 -4.14 -12.88 1.85
N LEU A 44 -3.07 -12.36 1.29
CA LEU A 44 -2.59 -11.00 1.56
C LEU A 44 -2.84 -10.07 0.38
N ALA A 45 -3.53 -8.97 0.66
CA ALA A 45 -3.62 -7.81 -0.22
C ALA A 45 -2.91 -6.62 0.42
N ILE A 46 -2.22 -5.82 -0.39
CA ILE A 46 -1.49 -4.64 0.09
C ILE A 46 -1.97 -3.40 -0.65
N VAL A 47 -2.31 -2.35 0.10
CA VAL A 47 -2.53 -1.00 -0.42
C VAL A 47 -1.39 -0.13 0.07
N ILE A 48 -0.65 0.49 -0.84
CA ILE A 48 0.53 1.28 -0.50
C ILE A 48 0.37 2.75 -0.91
N GLY A 49 0.75 3.67 -0.02
CA GLY A 49 0.78 5.11 -0.28
C GLY A 49 1.97 5.52 -1.15
N ALA A 50 2.05 6.81 -1.49
CA ALA A 50 3.09 7.39 -2.35
C ALA A 50 4.02 8.40 -1.63
N GLY A 51 4.04 8.42 -0.31
CA GLY A 51 4.75 9.45 0.46
C GLY A 51 6.25 9.51 0.23
N ASN A 52 6.87 8.43 -0.27
CA ASN A 52 8.27 8.37 -0.69
C ASN A 52 8.52 8.94 -2.10
N ILE A 53 7.51 9.02 -2.95
CA ILE A 53 7.59 9.52 -4.34
C ILE A 53 7.05 10.95 -4.41
N VAL A 54 5.80 11.13 -3.98
CA VAL A 54 5.08 12.42 -4.07
C VAL A 54 4.30 12.66 -2.78
N ARG A 55 4.44 13.87 -2.24
CA ARG A 55 3.61 14.36 -1.14
C ARG A 55 2.77 15.52 -1.66
N GLY A 56 1.46 15.32 -1.83
CA GLY A 56 0.54 16.31 -2.40
C GLY A 56 0.65 17.69 -1.72
N ARG A 57 0.82 17.72 -0.38
CA ARG A 57 1.02 18.96 0.40
C ARG A 57 2.27 19.78 0.01
N GLU A 58 3.25 19.18 -0.66
CA GLU A 58 4.48 19.84 -1.11
C GLU A 58 4.31 20.47 -2.51
N LEU A 59 3.27 20.06 -3.24
CA LEU A 59 2.96 20.53 -4.60
C LEU A 59 2.08 21.77 -4.58
N ARG A 60 2.50 22.81 -3.85
CA ARG A 60 1.72 24.03 -3.60
C ARG A 60 1.29 24.80 -4.84
N ASN A 61 1.99 24.60 -5.96
CA ASN A 61 1.71 25.27 -7.24
C ASN A 61 0.64 24.56 -8.09
N LEU A 62 0.14 23.41 -7.64
CA LEU A 62 -0.87 22.63 -8.34
C LEU A 62 -2.24 22.75 -7.66
N ARG A 63 -3.29 22.56 -8.45
CA ARG A 63 -4.63 22.32 -7.88
C ARG A 63 -4.61 21.01 -7.11
N ASN A 64 -5.31 20.93 -5.97
CA ASN A 64 -5.33 19.75 -5.10
C ASN A 64 -5.68 18.47 -5.88
N SER A 65 -6.65 18.50 -6.79
CA SER A 65 -7.00 17.35 -7.62
C SER A 65 -5.83 16.83 -8.47
N ARG A 66 -4.98 17.72 -8.99
CA ARG A 66 -3.80 17.34 -9.78
C ARG A 66 -2.67 16.79 -8.90
N ALA A 67 -2.52 17.35 -7.71
CA ALA A 67 -1.60 16.82 -6.72
C ALA A 67 -1.99 15.40 -6.29
N ASP A 68 -3.29 15.14 -6.12
CA ASP A 68 -3.82 13.81 -5.80
C ASP A 68 -3.64 12.82 -6.95
N GLU A 69 -3.84 13.24 -8.21
CA GLU A 69 -3.57 12.42 -9.39
C GLU A 69 -2.09 11.97 -9.44
N LEU A 70 -1.16 12.89 -9.18
CA LEU A 70 0.27 12.55 -9.09
C LEU A 70 0.54 11.60 -7.91
N GLY A 71 -0.13 11.80 -6.78
CA GLY A 71 -0.07 10.87 -5.64
C GLY A 71 -0.56 9.48 -6.04
N MET A 72 -1.68 9.37 -6.77
CA MET A 72 -2.19 8.08 -7.25
C MET A 72 -1.20 7.40 -8.21
N LEU A 73 -0.56 8.14 -9.13
CA LEU A 73 0.50 7.60 -9.99
C LEU A 73 1.71 7.11 -9.18
N GLY A 74 2.10 7.85 -8.14
CA GLY A 74 3.16 7.42 -7.23
C GLY A 74 2.83 6.10 -6.51
N THR A 75 1.56 5.85 -6.17
CA THR A 75 1.15 4.55 -5.60
C THR A 75 1.28 3.41 -6.60
N VAL A 76 1.08 3.67 -7.90
CA VAL A 76 1.30 2.66 -8.95
C VAL A 76 2.79 2.30 -9.05
N MET A 77 3.69 3.29 -9.01
CA MET A 77 5.14 3.04 -8.98
C MET A 77 5.52 2.13 -7.81
N ASN A 78 5.02 2.43 -6.62
CA ASN A 78 5.27 1.62 -5.42
C ASN A 78 4.66 0.21 -5.53
N ALA A 79 3.49 0.07 -6.13
CA ALA A 79 2.86 -1.24 -6.32
C ALA A 79 3.68 -2.13 -7.26
N VAL A 80 4.16 -1.59 -8.39
CA VAL A 80 5.05 -2.30 -9.32
C VAL A 80 6.35 -2.67 -8.63
N TYR A 81 6.98 -1.74 -7.93
CA TYR A 81 8.23 -1.98 -7.22
C TYR A 81 8.07 -3.09 -6.17
N LEU A 82 7.05 -3.00 -5.31
CA LEU A 82 6.82 -3.99 -4.24
C LEU A 82 6.50 -5.38 -4.81
N LYS A 83 5.74 -5.46 -5.90
CA LYS A 83 5.49 -6.73 -6.61
C LYS A 83 6.80 -7.35 -7.11
N GLU A 84 7.71 -6.58 -7.70
CA GLU A 84 9.00 -7.11 -8.18
C GLU A 84 9.88 -7.57 -7.01
N VAL A 85 9.93 -6.82 -5.91
CA VAL A 85 10.69 -7.19 -4.71
C VAL A 85 10.14 -8.48 -4.09
N LEU A 86 8.83 -8.63 -3.97
CA LEU A 86 8.20 -9.87 -3.50
C LEU A 86 8.54 -11.05 -4.43
N SER A 87 8.50 -10.82 -5.74
CA SER A 87 8.83 -11.84 -6.73
C SER A 87 10.30 -12.28 -6.63
N ALA A 88 11.23 -11.35 -6.42
CA ALA A 88 12.64 -11.65 -6.18
C ALA A 88 12.86 -12.45 -4.89
N ALA A 89 12.02 -12.24 -3.87
CA ALA A 89 12.01 -13.01 -2.62
C ALA A 89 11.29 -14.37 -2.74
N GLY A 90 10.91 -14.79 -3.95
CA GLY A 90 10.26 -16.09 -4.21
C GLY A 90 8.75 -16.12 -3.90
N VAL A 91 8.11 -14.96 -3.71
CA VAL A 91 6.68 -14.84 -3.49
C VAL A 91 5.96 -14.54 -4.80
N LYS A 92 4.94 -15.30 -5.13
CA LYS A 92 4.07 -14.94 -6.24
C LYS A 92 3.28 -13.68 -5.89
N ALA A 93 3.39 -12.66 -6.71
CA ALA A 93 2.71 -11.39 -6.49
C ALA A 93 2.23 -10.78 -7.81
N VAL A 94 1.11 -10.07 -7.76
CA VAL A 94 0.55 -9.29 -8.86
C VAL A 94 0.36 -7.85 -8.40
N ALA A 95 0.64 -6.90 -9.28
CA ALA A 95 0.31 -5.50 -9.06
C ALA A 95 -0.88 -5.13 -9.94
N VAL A 96 -1.89 -4.49 -9.37
CA VAL A 96 -3.10 -4.06 -10.08
C VAL A 96 -3.27 -2.56 -9.96
N SER A 97 -3.77 -1.92 -11.01
CA SER A 97 -4.02 -0.47 -11.01
C SER A 97 -5.40 -0.14 -11.52
N SER A 98 -6.07 0.81 -10.85
CA SER A 98 -7.37 1.35 -11.26
C SER A 98 -7.27 2.51 -12.26
N ILE A 99 -6.07 3.05 -12.54
CA ILE A 99 -5.89 4.30 -13.30
C ILE A 99 -4.99 4.17 -14.52
N VAL A 100 -4.13 3.17 -14.59
CA VAL A 100 -3.17 3.02 -15.68
C VAL A 100 -2.97 1.56 -16.03
N LYS A 101 -2.65 1.28 -17.30
CA LYS A 101 -2.28 -0.04 -17.81
C LYS A 101 -0.82 -0.02 -18.24
N LEU A 102 -0.05 -0.96 -17.73
CA LEU A 102 1.35 -1.20 -18.10
C LEU A 102 1.57 -2.71 -18.26
N PRO A 103 2.58 -3.18 -19.00
CA PRO A 103 2.89 -4.61 -19.09
C PRO A 103 3.19 -5.28 -17.75
N SER A 104 3.64 -4.52 -16.75
CA SER A 104 3.93 -4.99 -15.38
C SER A 104 2.73 -5.00 -14.45
N LEU A 105 1.55 -4.57 -14.93
CA LEU A 105 0.31 -4.47 -14.15
C LEU A 105 -0.75 -5.43 -14.69
N ASP A 106 -1.42 -6.07 -13.77
CA ASP A 106 -2.59 -6.88 -14.07
C ASP A 106 -3.88 -6.03 -14.12
N ASP A 107 -4.90 -6.58 -14.77
CA ASP A 107 -6.20 -5.94 -14.85
C ASP A 107 -6.85 -5.84 -13.47
N HIS A 108 -7.35 -4.64 -13.13
CA HIS A 108 -8.18 -4.43 -11.94
C HIS A 108 -9.59 -4.97 -12.19
N LYS A 109 -9.72 -6.29 -12.22
CA LYS A 109 -10.98 -7.01 -12.34
C LYS A 109 -11.17 -7.91 -11.13
N TYR A 110 -12.36 -7.91 -10.56
CA TYR A 110 -12.68 -8.68 -9.37
C TYR A 110 -12.29 -10.16 -9.52
N ASP A 111 -12.70 -10.81 -10.60
CA ASP A 111 -12.44 -12.24 -10.82
C ASP A 111 -10.94 -12.56 -10.89
N HIS A 112 -10.14 -11.67 -11.46
CA HIS A 112 -8.69 -11.82 -11.52
C HIS A 112 -8.07 -11.68 -10.12
N ILE A 113 -8.43 -10.63 -9.40
CA ILE A 113 -7.96 -10.38 -8.04
C ILE A 113 -8.35 -11.54 -7.11
N GLU A 114 -9.59 -11.99 -7.19
CA GLU A 114 -10.09 -13.11 -6.38
C GLU A 114 -9.35 -14.42 -6.69
N LYS A 115 -9.06 -14.68 -7.96
CA LYS A 115 -8.28 -15.85 -8.39
C LYS A 115 -6.86 -15.78 -7.82
N SER A 116 -6.18 -14.63 -7.94
CA SER A 116 -4.83 -14.42 -7.42
C SER A 116 -4.77 -14.64 -5.91
N LEU A 117 -5.68 -14.04 -5.15
CA LEU A 117 -5.74 -14.23 -3.70
C LEU A 117 -5.98 -15.70 -3.32
N LYS A 118 -6.87 -16.39 -4.02
CA LYS A 118 -7.17 -17.83 -3.77
C LYS A 118 -6.00 -18.74 -4.12
N SER A 119 -5.20 -18.38 -5.10
CA SER A 119 -3.97 -19.12 -5.46
C SER A 119 -2.78 -18.84 -4.54
N GLY A 120 -2.94 -17.94 -3.55
CA GLY A 120 -1.88 -17.56 -2.61
C GLY A 120 -0.93 -16.51 -3.16
N GLU A 121 -1.30 -15.82 -4.25
CA GLU A 121 -0.55 -14.67 -4.74
C GLU A 121 -0.85 -13.44 -3.89
N VAL A 122 0.17 -12.63 -3.61
CA VAL A 122 0.00 -11.33 -2.97
C VAL A 122 -0.50 -10.33 -4.01
N VAL A 123 -1.60 -9.64 -3.71
CA VAL A 123 -2.13 -8.59 -4.58
C VAL A 123 -1.73 -7.22 -4.07
N VAL A 124 -0.99 -6.44 -4.85
CA VAL A 124 -0.56 -5.09 -4.51
C VAL A 124 -1.36 -4.07 -5.32
N PHE A 125 -2.14 -3.25 -4.63
CA PHE A 125 -3.00 -2.24 -5.24
C PHE A 125 -2.29 -0.89 -5.40
N GLY A 126 -2.28 -0.38 -6.64
CA GLY A 126 -1.91 1.00 -6.99
C GLY A 126 -3.10 1.79 -7.55
N GLY A 127 -2.96 3.10 -7.67
CA GLY A 127 -3.98 3.98 -8.26
C GLY A 127 -5.05 4.49 -7.29
N GLY A 128 -4.94 4.18 -6.01
CA GLY A 128 -5.85 4.69 -4.98
C GLY A 128 -7.32 4.29 -5.21
N THR A 129 -8.23 5.27 -5.05
CA THR A 129 -9.66 5.09 -5.29
C THR A 129 -10.08 5.40 -6.73
N TYR A 130 -9.15 5.80 -7.60
CA TYR A 130 -9.42 6.41 -8.92
C TYR A 130 -9.89 7.88 -8.84
N LEU A 131 -10.44 8.32 -7.73
CA LEU A 131 -10.97 9.67 -7.54
C LEU A 131 -10.01 10.53 -6.70
N PRO A 132 -9.83 11.82 -7.03
CA PRO A 132 -9.10 12.76 -6.19
C PRO A 132 -9.83 13.01 -4.86
N PHE A 133 -9.17 13.66 -3.91
CA PHE A 133 -9.67 14.02 -2.57
C PHE A 133 -9.89 12.85 -1.61
N PHE A 134 -9.42 11.64 -1.96
CA PHE A 134 -9.44 10.48 -1.08
C PHE A 134 -8.03 10.09 -0.66
N THR A 135 -7.90 9.66 0.59
CA THR A 135 -6.64 9.19 1.14
C THR A 135 -6.37 7.73 0.77
N THR A 136 -5.12 7.27 0.95
CA THR A 136 -4.78 5.85 0.84
C THR A 136 -5.52 4.99 1.89
N ASP A 137 -5.89 5.55 3.04
CA ASP A 137 -6.71 4.85 4.04
C ASP A 137 -8.13 4.59 3.50
N THR A 138 -8.72 5.57 2.81
CA THR A 138 -9.99 5.37 2.11
C THR A 138 -9.89 4.32 1.02
N ALA A 139 -8.80 4.36 0.24
CA ALA A 139 -8.54 3.33 -0.78
C ALA A 139 -8.43 1.94 -0.13
N ALA A 140 -7.75 1.81 0.99
CA ALA A 140 -7.66 0.54 1.72
C ALA A 140 -9.04 0.03 2.16
N ALA A 141 -9.90 0.90 2.69
CA ALA A 141 -11.26 0.51 3.07
C ALA A 141 -12.10 0.03 1.86
N VAL A 142 -12.03 0.75 0.73
CA VAL A 142 -12.73 0.37 -0.50
C VAL A 142 -12.24 -0.99 -1.01
N ARG A 143 -10.91 -1.20 -1.09
CA ARG A 143 -10.32 -2.46 -1.55
C ARG A 143 -10.63 -3.61 -0.59
N ALA A 144 -10.65 -3.37 0.72
CA ALA A 144 -11.01 -4.37 1.72
C ALA A 144 -12.43 -4.90 1.52
N VAL A 145 -13.38 -4.00 1.27
CA VAL A 145 -14.78 -4.38 0.97
C VAL A 145 -14.84 -5.13 -0.37
N GLU A 146 -14.16 -4.61 -1.41
CA GLU A 146 -14.12 -5.21 -2.74
C GLU A 146 -13.65 -6.67 -2.71
N ILE A 147 -12.59 -6.97 -1.95
CA ILE A 147 -12.04 -8.33 -1.87
C ILE A 147 -12.62 -9.17 -0.74
N GLY A 148 -13.53 -8.63 0.06
CA GLY A 148 -14.08 -9.33 1.23
C GLY A 148 -13.01 -9.72 2.24
N SER A 149 -12.11 -8.79 2.61
CA SER A 149 -11.10 -9.05 3.64
C SER A 149 -11.71 -9.12 5.04
N ASP A 150 -11.15 -10.00 5.88
CA ASP A 150 -11.61 -10.16 7.27
C ASP A 150 -11.18 -8.97 8.15
N VAL A 151 -10.05 -8.35 7.81
CA VAL A 151 -9.44 -7.28 8.59
C VAL A 151 -8.58 -6.37 7.73
N ILE A 152 -8.51 -5.09 8.11
CA ILE A 152 -7.53 -4.12 7.62
C ILE A 152 -6.49 -3.91 8.71
N ILE A 153 -5.23 -4.15 8.37
CA ILE A 153 -4.09 -3.84 9.24
C ILE A 153 -3.42 -2.58 8.67
N LYS A 154 -3.33 -1.54 9.49
CA LYS A 154 -2.66 -0.30 9.12
C LYS A 154 -1.25 -0.27 9.72
N GLY A 155 -0.23 -0.37 8.87
CA GLY A 155 1.15 -0.11 9.24
C GLY A 155 1.35 1.37 9.54
N THR A 156 1.78 1.70 10.76
CA THR A 156 1.97 3.08 11.23
C THR A 156 3.35 3.26 11.86
N LYS A 157 3.82 4.51 11.94
CA LYS A 157 5.06 4.88 12.64
C LYS A 157 4.85 5.13 14.14
N VAL A 158 3.64 4.84 14.63
CA VAL A 158 3.22 4.97 16.03
C VAL A 158 2.49 3.70 16.45
N ASP A 159 2.47 3.40 17.73
CA ASP A 159 1.99 2.15 18.30
C ASP A 159 0.47 2.09 18.53
N GLY A 160 -0.27 3.09 18.04
CA GLY A 160 -1.73 3.10 18.18
C GLY A 160 -2.41 4.31 17.56
N VAL A 161 -3.69 4.44 17.85
CA VAL A 161 -4.51 5.59 17.47
C VAL A 161 -4.50 6.60 18.64
N TYR A 162 -4.20 7.85 18.33
CA TYR A 162 -4.11 8.94 19.30
C TYR A 162 -5.10 10.04 18.95
N ASP A 163 -5.52 10.82 19.94
CA ASP A 163 -6.34 12.00 19.77
C ASP A 163 -5.61 13.15 19.03
N LYS A 164 -4.27 13.14 19.07
CA LYS A 164 -3.37 14.08 18.40
C LYS A 164 -2.02 13.41 18.11
N ASP A 165 -1.17 14.07 17.31
CA ASP A 165 0.13 13.54 16.92
C ASP A 165 1.08 13.36 18.12
N PRO A 166 1.40 12.11 18.56
CA PRO A 166 2.23 11.87 19.75
C PRO A 166 3.69 12.30 19.57
N LYS A 167 4.14 12.53 18.35
CA LYS A 167 5.50 13.05 18.08
C LYS A 167 5.62 14.57 18.31
N LYS A 168 4.50 15.26 18.40
CA LYS A 168 4.44 16.71 18.58
C LYS A 168 3.80 17.11 19.89
N ASN A 169 3.13 16.19 20.57
CA ASN A 169 2.37 16.45 21.78
C ASN A 169 2.61 15.33 22.78
N ASP A 170 3.40 15.63 23.82
CA ASP A 170 3.74 14.65 24.88
C ASP A 170 2.51 14.18 25.69
N ASP A 171 1.41 14.95 25.64
CA ASP A 171 0.14 14.68 26.27
C ASP A 171 -0.90 14.01 25.34
N ALA A 172 -0.47 13.44 24.20
CA ALA A 172 -1.35 12.71 23.32
C ALA A 172 -1.89 11.45 24.00
N ALA A 173 -3.21 11.32 24.04
CA ALA A 173 -3.89 10.16 24.61
C ALA A 173 -4.13 9.10 23.54
N LYS A 174 -3.79 7.81 23.86
CA LYS A 174 -3.98 6.65 23.01
C LYS A 174 -5.40 6.11 23.10
#